data_80d6fdf236dfdfec143a1fe71adc7c9f
#
_entry.id   80d6fdf236dfdfec143a1fe71adc7c9f
#
_cell.length_a   1.000
_cell.length_b   1.000
_cell.length_c   1.000
_cell.angle_alpha   90.00
_cell.angle_beta   90.00
_cell.angle_gamma   90.00
#
_symmetry.space_group_name_H-M   'P 1'
#
loop_
_entity.id
_entity.type
_entity.pdbx_description
1 polymer ?
#
loop_
_entity_poly.entity_id
_entity_poly.type
_entity_poly.pdbx_seq_one_letter_code
_entity_poly.pdbx_strand_id
1 'polypeptide(L)'
;MNLEQMKYIVEVAKESSITKAADKLHLSPSAISQSITQLEKEFGVTIFTRSRQGTIPTTDGKFIVSKAYEILKKMQELHEELADKQHAKKHVLKVGCAPALMYIVYDAFLLFHEQFPETNVMIREIDQDHILEEMKNGHIDIGLSPFTDYEVSNLQHEKGVDYELLYTGHVCVCAGKKSSLYYKDFLTPDELSDEKLVIYNSKGGITFNDKYVKNEQILFSSNNIEVMRSAILDGHAFSFVFNFTFKNNADVRNSNLAIIPFMQPDLIYQDFWTLYPLTKGLSTEAKEFKEKVKFLLDQ
;
A
#
# COMPACT_ATOMS: atom_id res chain seq x y z
N MET A 1 19.35 28.99 12.05
CA MET A 1 18.53 27.78 12.29
C MET A 1 19.42 26.56 12.34
N ASN A 2 19.26 25.68 13.34
CA ASN A 2 19.98 24.40 13.49
C ASN A 2 19.01 23.23 13.65
N LEU A 3 19.54 22.00 13.64
CA LEU A 3 18.74 20.79 13.70
C LEU A 3 17.94 20.61 15.00
N GLU A 4 18.47 21.05 16.11
CA GLU A 4 17.76 21.00 17.39
C GLU A 4 16.56 21.95 17.39
N GLN A 5 16.73 23.16 16.88
CA GLN A 5 15.64 24.11 16.71
C GLN A 5 14.53 23.55 15.81
N MET A 6 14.90 22.82 14.74
CA MET A 6 13.92 22.12 13.88
C MET A 6 13.14 21.07 14.67
N LYS A 7 13.83 20.23 15.48
CA LYS A 7 13.18 19.25 16.35
C LYS A 7 12.20 19.92 17.31
N TYR A 8 12.58 21.04 17.90
CA TYR A 8 11.74 21.74 18.87
C TYR A 8 10.44 22.24 18.22
N ILE A 9 10.52 22.93 17.06
CA ILE A 9 9.31 23.45 16.41
C ILE A 9 8.41 22.33 15.89
N VAL A 10 8.95 21.23 15.40
CA VAL A 10 8.17 20.07 14.98
C VAL A 10 7.46 19.41 16.17
N GLU A 11 8.15 19.21 17.29
CA GLU A 11 7.55 18.60 18.48
C GLU A 11 6.51 19.52 19.14
N VAL A 12 6.75 20.83 19.19
CA VAL A 12 5.76 21.80 19.69
C VAL A 12 4.51 21.84 18.82
N ALA A 13 4.65 21.76 17.50
CA ALA A 13 3.52 21.71 16.58
C ALA A 13 2.69 20.44 16.78
N LYS A 14 3.36 19.29 16.99
CA LYS A 14 2.73 17.99 17.22
C LYS A 14 1.96 17.94 18.53
N GLU A 15 2.57 18.43 19.62
CA GLU A 15 1.96 18.40 20.95
C GLU A 15 1.01 19.56 21.21
N SER A 16 1.00 20.59 20.35
CA SER A 16 0.28 21.85 20.54
C SER A 16 0.57 22.49 21.93
N SER A 17 1.73 22.19 22.53
CA SER A 17 2.13 22.58 23.87
C SER A 17 3.64 22.62 24.05
N ILE A 18 4.20 23.75 24.45
CA ILE A 18 5.63 23.87 24.74
C ILE A 18 6.03 22.99 25.94
N THR A 19 5.18 22.88 26.94
CA THR A 19 5.48 22.07 28.15
C THR A 19 5.54 20.60 27.82
N LYS A 20 4.54 20.06 27.08
CA LYS A 20 4.54 18.65 26.66
C LYS A 20 5.70 18.31 25.71
N ALA A 21 6.03 19.23 24.81
CA ALA A 21 7.19 19.06 23.93
C ALA A 21 8.50 19.05 24.74
N ALA A 22 8.61 19.89 25.73
CA ALA A 22 9.77 19.97 26.62
C ALA A 22 9.94 18.67 27.42
N ASP A 23 8.86 18.12 27.99
CA ASP A 23 8.87 16.85 28.71
C ASP A 23 9.36 15.71 27.79
N LYS A 24 8.86 15.64 26.57
CA LYS A 24 9.28 14.62 25.60
C LYS A 24 10.72 14.74 25.14
N LEU A 25 11.21 15.98 25.02
CA LEU A 25 12.58 16.26 24.59
C LEU A 25 13.57 16.30 25.77
N HIS A 26 13.11 16.06 26.99
CA HIS A 26 13.90 16.16 28.24
C HIS A 26 14.60 17.52 28.42
N LEU A 27 13.86 18.59 28.12
CA LEU A 27 14.32 19.97 28.19
C LEU A 27 13.41 20.81 29.09
N SER A 28 13.87 22.03 29.44
CA SER A 28 13.00 22.97 30.10
C SER A 28 12.08 23.72 29.12
N PRO A 29 10.83 24.02 29.49
CA PRO A 29 9.92 24.80 28.62
C PRO A 29 10.49 26.18 28.26
N SER A 30 11.30 26.79 29.14
CA SER A 30 11.98 28.05 28.88
C SER A 30 13.04 27.95 27.78
N ALA A 31 13.80 26.84 27.72
CA ALA A 31 14.79 26.60 26.68
C ALA A 31 14.15 26.50 25.30
N ILE A 32 13.07 25.73 25.18
CA ILE A 32 12.31 25.62 23.93
C ILE A 32 11.69 26.96 23.53
N SER A 33 11.09 27.69 24.47
CA SER A 33 10.49 28.99 24.18
C SER A 33 11.52 30.02 23.70
N GLN A 34 12.71 30.06 24.32
CA GLN A 34 13.81 30.93 23.88
C GLN A 34 14.31 30.57 22.49
N SER A 35 14.48 29.28 22.24
CA SER A 35 14.90 28.74 20.92
C SER A 35 13.92 29.12 19.80
N ILE A 36 12.62 28.98 20.05
CA ILE A 36 11.57 29.39 19.11
C ILE A 36 11.62 30.90 18.87
N THR A 37 11.73 31.72 19.95
CA THR A 37 11.80 33.17 19.81
C THR A 37 13.03 33.61 19.02
N GLN A 38 14.17 32.94 19.20
CA GLN A 38 15.38 33.20 18.41
C GLN A 38 15.16 32.87 16.93
N LEU A 39 14.49 31.74 16.62
CA LEU A 39 14.18 31.32 15.27
C LEU A 39 13.18 32.28 14.58
N GLU A 40 12.17 32.74 15.31
CA GLU A 40 11.21 33.74 14.84
C GLU A 40 11.89 35.06 14.50
N LYS A 41 12.86 35.49 15.32
CA LYS A 41 13.68 36.67 15.03
C LYS A 41 14.57 36.49 13.79
N GLU A 42 15.17 35.31 13.64
CA GLU A 42 16.03 34.99 12.49
C GLU A 42 15.25 35.04 11.17
N PHE A 43 14.02 34.52 11.17
CA PHE A 43 13.16 34.49 9.97
C PHE A 43 12.30 35.74 9.80
N GLY A 44 12.18 36.58 10.82
CA GLY A 44 11.34 37.76 10.78
C GLY A 44 9.83 37.45 10.77
N VAL A 45 9.43 36.28 11.23
CA VAL A 45 8.02 35.82 11.24
C VAL A 45 7.67 35.18 12.58
N THR A 46 6.40 35.19 12.94
CA THR A 46 5.88 34.45 14.11
C THR A 46 5.53 33.04 13.69
N ILE A 47 6.18 32.03 14.30
CA ILE A 47 5.94 30.62 14.00
C ILE A 47 4.73 30.09 14.76
N PHE A 48 4.58 30.47 16.04
CA PHE A 48 3.50 30.02 16.89
C PHE A 48 2.71 31.15 17.51
N THR A 49 1.39 30.93 17.62
CA THR A 49 0.51 31.77 18.46
C THR A 49 0.04 30.97 19.67
N ARG A 50 -0.11 31.66 20.81
CA ARG A 50 -0.67 31.07 22.03
C ARG A 50 -2.16 31.38 22.10
N SER A 51 -2.99 30.36 22.27
CA SER A 51 -4.44 30.47 22.39
C SER A 51 -4.95 29.62 23.55
N ARG A 52 -6.26 29.68 23.83
CA ARG A 52 -6.91 28.76 24.78
C ARG A 52 -6.85 27.29 24.30
N GLN A 53 -6.61 27.05 23.03
CA GLN A 53 -6.44 25.72 22.43
C GLN A 53 -4.98 25.22 22.45
N GLY A 54 -4.06 26.04 23.02
CA GLY A 54 -2.65 25.67 23.11
C GLY A 54 -1.72 26.55 22.24
N THR A 55 -0.57 26.00 21.89
CA THR A 55 0.46 26.64 21.05
C THR A 55 0.27 26.13 19.62
N ILE A 56 -0.30 26.98 18.75
CA ILE A 56 -0.73 26.60 17.39
C ILE A 56 0.17 27.29 16.34
N PRO A 57 0.65 26.57 15.30
CA PRO A 57 1.41 27.19 14.23
C PRO A 57 0.58 28.23 13.45
N THR A 58 1.18 29.38 13.14
CA THR A 58 0.64 30.36 12.18
C THR A 58 0.66 29.81 10.76
N THR A 59 0.19 30.55 9.76
CA THR A 59 0.32 30.16 8.33
C THR A 59 1.79 29.98 7.96
N ASP A 60 2.65 30.96 8.29
CA ASP A 60 4.09 30.87 8.06
C ASP A 60 4.73 29.75 8.91
N GLY A 61 4.24 29.59 10.14
CA GLY A 61 4.64 28.51 11.04
C GLY A 61 4.38 27.12 10.47
N LYS A 62 3.21 26.88 9.88
CA LYS A 62 2.90 25.60 9.22
C LYS A 62 3.88 25.29 8.08
N PHE A 63 4.20 26.30 7.26
CA PHE A 63 5.18 26.17 6.19
C PHE A 63 6.58 25.82 6.74
N ILE A 64 7.05 26.56 7.76
CA ILE A 64 8.37 26.35 8.38
C ILE A 64 8.45 24.98 9.05
N VAL A 65 7.41 24.59 9.82
CA VAL A 65 7.34 23.27 10.48
C VAL A 65 7.34 22.13 9.47
N SER A 66 6.60 22.26 8.35
CA SER A 66 6.62 21.26 7.27
C SER A 66 8.03 21.11 6.67
N LYS A 67 8.72 22.22 6.40
CA LYS A 67 10.09 22.15 5.86
C LYS A 67 11.10 21.62 6.87
N ALA A 68 10.95 21.96 8.15
CA ALA A 68 11.77 21.39 9.21
C ALA A 68 11.57 19.87 9.34
N TYR A 69 10.34 19.41 9.23
CA TYR A 69 10.03 17.96 9.21
C TYR A 69 10.69 17.24 8.02
N GLU A 70 10.61 17.80 6.81
CA GLU A 70 11.27 17.25 5.61
C GLU A 70 12.79 17.12 5.79
N ILE A 71 13.43 18.15 6.37
CA ILE A 71 14.88 18.14 6.62
C ILE A 71 15.26 17.09 7.67
N LEU A 72 14.52 17.01 8.78
CA LEU A 72 14.75 16.00 9.83
C LEU A 72 14.56 14.58 9.27
N LYS A 73 13.58 14.37 8.41
CA LYS A 73 13.35 13.09 7.72
C LYS A 73 14.56 12.71 6.84
N LYS A 74 15.07 13.67 6.04
CA LYS A 74 16.26 13.42 5.19
C LYS A 74 17.50 13.09 6.02
N MET A 75 17.64 13.69 7.18
CA MET A 75 18.74 13.38 8.09
C MET A 75 18.60 11.99 8.72
N GLN A 76 17.37 11.58 9.04
CA GLN A 76 17.10 10.23 9.51
C GLN A 76 17.43 9.20 8.42
N GLU A 77 16.99 9.42 7.18
CA GLU A 77 17.31 8.59 6.02
C GLU A 77 18.83 8.45 5.83
N LEU A 78 19.59 9.55 5.94
CA LEU A 78 21.06 9.50 5.87
C LEU A 78 21.68 8.63 6.97
N HIS A 79 21.20 8.72 8.19
CA HIS A 79 21.71 7.89 9.30
C HIS A 79 21.38 6.41 9.07
N GLU A 80 20.20 6.09 8.56
CA GLU A 80 19.80 4.73 8.22
C GLU A 80 20.67 4.17 7.09
N GLU A 81 20.88 4.94 6.01
CA GLU A 81 21.75 4.55 4.89
C GLU A 81 23.22 4.34 5.31
N LEU A 82 23.74 5.14 6.25
CA LEU A 82 25.10 4.97 6.78
C LEU A 82 25.20 3.78 7.75
N ALA A 83 24.17 3.57 8.57
CA ALA A 83 24.11 2.41 9.46
C ALA A 83 24.04 1.09 8.66
N ASP A 84 23.30 1.08 7.55
CA ASP A 84 23.23 -0.06 6.63
C ASP A 84 24.57 -0.34 5.94
N LYS A 85 25.39 0.69 5.67
CA LYS A 85 26.76 0.55 5.13
C LYS A 85 27.78 0.03 6.16
N GLN A 86 27.61 0.32 7.45
CA GLN A 86 28.57 -0.04 8.51
C GLN A 86 28.31 -1.41 9.14
N HIS A 87 27.06 -1.85 9.10
CA HIS A 87 26.70 -3.20 9.51
C HIS A 87 26.34 -3.96 8.24
N ALA A 88 26.93 -5.13 8.03
CA ALA A 88 26.42 -6.15 7.11
C ALA A 88 25.07 -6.66 7.64
N LYS A 89 24.07 -5.75 7.79
CA LYS A 89 22.69 -6.11 8.07
C LYS A 89 22.15 -6.77 6.82
N LYS A 90 21.62 -7.96 6.97
CA LYS A 90 20.82 -8.64 5.95
C LYS A 90 19.90 -7.61 5.29
N HIS A 91 20.11 -7.41 4.01
CA HIS A 91 19.30 -6.46 3.23
C HIS A 91 17.84 -6.89 3.35
N VAL A 92 16.97 -6.01 3.81
CA VAL A 92 15.55 -6.30 3.90
C VAL A 92 14.87 -5.71 2.65
N LEU A 93 14.43 -6.58 1.75
CA LEU A 93 13.60 -6.19 0.62
C LEU A 93 12.16 -5.99 1.09
N LYS A 94 11.66 -4.76 1.00
CA LYS A 94 10.31 -4.39 1.43
C LYS A 94 9.37 -4.37 0.23
N VAL A 95 8.49 -5.35 0.15
CA VAL A 95 7.51 -5.50 -0.93
C VAL A 95 6.13 -5.10 -0.41
N GLY A 96 5.50 -4.12 -1.05
CA GLY A 96 4.09 -3.79 -0.84
C GLY A 96 3.26 -4.30 -2.00
N CYS A 97 2.14 -4.96 -1.75
CA CYS A 97 1.28 -5.42 -2.84
C CYS A 97 -0.20 -5.34 -2.49
N ALA A 98 -1.00 -5.13 -3.54
CA ALA A 98 -2.46 -5.20 -3.42
C ALA A 98 -2.92 -6.62 -3.02
N PRO A 99 -4.04 -6.74 -2.29
CA PRO A 99 -4.55 -8.02 -1.78
C PRO A 99 -4.66 -9.12 -2.84
N ALA A 100 -5.07 -8.79 -4.06
CA ALA A 100 -5.22 -9.74 -5.16
C ALA A 100 -3.91 -10.44 -5.57
N LEU A 101 -2.76 -9.81 -5.30
CA LEU A 101 -1.43 -10.31 -5.66
C LEU A 101 -0.76 -11.13 -4.54
N MET A 102 -1.32 -11.17 -3.32
CA MET A 102 -0.66 -11.75 -2.15
C MET A 102 -0.20 -13.19 -2.37
N TYR A 103 -1.02 -14.04 -2.99
CA TYR A 103 -0.65 -15.44 -3.24
C TYR A 103 0.48 -15.57 -4.26
N ILE A 104 0.43 -14.80 -5.35
CA ILE A 104 1.51 -14.77 -6.36
C ILE A 104 2.80 -14.21 -5.78
N VAL A 105 2.71 -13.17 -4.95
CA VAL A 105 3.87 -12.58 -4.26
C VAL A 105 4.50 -13.57 -3.29
N TYR A 106 3.69 -14.37 -2.58
CA TYR A 106 4.20 -15.44 -1.73
C TYR A 106 4.92 -16.53 -2.55
N ASP A 107 4.33 -16.99 -3.64
CA ASP A 107 4.95 -17.98 -4.52
C ASP A 107 6.25 -17.45 -5.15
N ALA A 108 6.25 -16.17 -5.54
CA ALA A 108 7.45 -15.49 -6.04
C ALA A 108 8.54 -15.39 -4.96
N PHE A 109 8.16 -15.17 -3.70
CA PHE A 109 9.09 -15.19 -2.58
C PHE A 109 9.79 -16.55 -2.44
N LEU A 110 9.07 -17.66 -2.59
CA LEU A 110 9.68 -18.99 -2.51
C LEU A 110 10.76 -19.17 -3.59
N LEU A 111 10.46 -18.80 -4.85
CA LEU A 111 11.42 -18.86 -5.95
C LEU A 111 12.60 -17.89 -5.78
N PHE A 112 12.33 -16.71 -5.23
CA PHE A 112 13.34 -15.70 -4.93
C PHE A 112 14.28 -16.16 -3.83
N HIS A 113 13.75 -16.73 -2.75
CA HIS A 113 14.54 -17.18 -1.59
C HIS A 113 15.49 -18.32 -1.93
N GLU A 114 15.19 -19.18 -2.89
CA GLU A 114 16.11 -20.19 -3.41
C GLU A 114 17.39 -19.55 -3.99
N GLN A 115 17.26 -18.40 -4.64
CA GLN A 115 18.37 -17.68 -5.27
C GLN A 115 19.07 -16.70 -4.31
N PHE A 116 18.31 -16.09 -3.38
CA PHE A 116 18.77 -15.08 -2.43
C PHE A 116 18.44 -15.47 -0.97
N PRO A 117 19.03 -16.57 -0.44
CA PRO A 117 18.67 -17.11 0.88
C PRO A 117 19.04 -16.18 2.04
N GLU A 118 20.01 -15.28 1.83
CA GLU A 118 20.44 -14.32 2.85
C GLU A 118 19.63 -13.01 2.88
N THR A 119 18.77 -12.78 1.86
CA THR A 119 17.95 -11.59 1.79
C THR A 119 16.65 -11.79 2.60
N ASN A 120 16.46 -10.97 3.61
CA ASN A 120 15.18 -10.90 4.30
C ASN A 120 14.16 -10.19 3.41
N VAL A 121 12.96 -10.73 3.29
CA VAL A 121 11.86 -10.10 2.55
C VAL A 121 10.74 -9.77 3.51
N MET A 122 10.30 -8.52 3.51
CA MET A 122 9.10 -8.06 4.21
C MET A 122 7.99 -7.87 3.19
N ILE A 123 6.95 -8.67 3.27
CA ILE A 123 5.77 -8.56 2.40
C ILE A 123 4.65 -7.89 3.20
N ARG A 124 4.06 -6.84 2.64
CA ARG A 124 2.95 -6.10 3.25
C ARG A 124 1.79 -6.02 2.28
N GLU A 125 0.61 -6.40 2.76
CA GLU A 125 -0.64 -6.11 2.07
C GLU A 125 -0.95 -4.62 2.21
N ILE A 126 -1.15 -3.93 1.10
CA ILE A 126 -1.37 -2.49 1.05
C ILE A 126 -2.46 -2.21 0.01
N ASP A 127 -3.52 -1.52 0.44
CA ASP A 127 -4.55 -1.08 -0.48
C ASP A 127 -3.99 -0.10 -1.52
N GLN A 128 -4.55 -0.14 -2.73
CA GLN A 128 -4.15 0.69 -3.87
C GLN A 128 -4.02 2.18 -3.51
N ASP A 129 -4.97 2.72 -2.74
CA ASP A 129 -5.00 4.13 -2.35
C ASP A 129 -3.80 4.56 -1.48
N HIS A 130 -3.14 3.63 -0.80
CA HIS A 130 -2.04 3.91 0.15
C HIS A 130 -0.65 3.55 -0.39
N ILE A 131 -0.55 2.77 -1.47
CA ILE A 131 0.73 2.22 -1.94
C ILE A 131 1.73 3.31 -2.34
N LEU A 132 1.24 4.42 -2.93
CA LEU A 132 2.06 5.57 -3.30
C LEU A 132 2.62 6.30 -2.08
N GLU A 133 1.82 6.46 -1.04
CA GLU A 133 2.24 7.09 0.20
C GLU A 133 3.30 6.25 0.90
N GLU A 134 3.09 4.94 1.00
CA GLU A 134 4.04 3.99 1.59
C GLU A 134 5.38 3.98 0.83
N MET A 135 5.32 4.07 -0.50
CA MET A 135 6.50 4.22 -1.36
C MET A 135 7.25 5.52 -1.08
N LYS A 136 6.56 6.66 -1.09
CA LYS A 136 7.15 7.99 -0.83
C LYS A 136 7.75 8.10 0.57
N ASN A 137 7.17 7.40 1.53
CA ASN A 137 7.65 7.34 2.90
C ASN A 137 8.84 6.38 3.11
N GLY A 138 9.27 5.65 2.06
CA GLY A 138 10.37 4.68 2.15
C GLY A 138 10.02 3.42 2.97
N HIS A 139 8.72 3.16 3.17
CA HIS A 139 8.24 1.98 3.87
C HIS A 139 8.24 0.72 3.00
N ILE A 140 8.27 0.89 1.67
CA ILE A 140 8.42 -0.18 0.68
C ILE A 140 9.44 0.21 -0.38
N ASP A 141 10.15 -0.78 -0.93
CA ASP A 141 11.15 -0.63 -1.98
C ASP A 141 10.54 -0.91 -3.36
N ILE A 142 9.52 -1.75 -3.39
CA ILE A 142 8.74 -2.11 -4.58
C ILE A 142 7.27 -2.21 -4.22
N GLY A 143 6.41 -1.66 -5.05
CA GLY A 143 4.94 -1.70 -4.93
C GLY A 143 4.32 -2.43 -6.13
N LEU A 144 3.35 -3.31 -5.88
CA LEU A 144 2.65 -4.07 -6.91
C LEU A 144 1.13 -3.85 -6.74
N SER A 145 0.48 -3.19 -7.72
CA SER A 145 -0.92 -2.77 -7.54
C SER A 145 -1.65 -2.62 -8.86
N PRO A 146 -2.97 -2.84 -8.88
CA PRO A 146 -3.78 -2.45 -10.02
C PRO A 146 -3.91 -0.94 -10.09
N PHE A 147 -3.91 -0.38 -11.30
CA PHE A 147 -4.28 1.01 -11.57
C PHE A 147 -5.05 1.08 -12.88
N THR A 148 -6.02 1.98 -12.94
CA THR A 148 -6.71 2.33 -14.18
C THR A 148 -5.84 3.26 -15.03
N ASP A 149 -6.12 3.38 -16.32
CA ASP A 149 -5.42 4.32 -17.22
C ASP A 149 -5.44 5.76 -16.71
N TYR A 150 -6.56 6.17 -16.09
CA TYR A 150 -6.70 7.49 -15.48
C TYR A 150 -5.74 7.67 -14.28
N GLU A 151 -5.65 6.67 -13.42
CA GLU A 151 -4.75 6.71 -12.26
C GLU A 151 -3.28 6.69 -12.72
N VAL A 152 -2.95 5.88 -13.72
CA VAL A 152 -1.60 5.84 -14.31
C VAL A 152 -1.22 7.19 -14.93
N SER A 153 -2.14 7.85 -15.65
CA SER A 153 -1.86 9.19 -16.20
C SER A 153 -1.60 10.21 -15.08
N ASN A 154 -2.21 10.06 -13.91
CA ASN A 154 -1.90 10.89 -12.75
C ASN A 154 -0.53 10.54 -12.13
N LEU A 155 -0.11 9.27 -12.16
CA LEU A 155 1.23 8.85 -11.69
C LEU A 155 2.35 9.58 -12.46
N GLN A 156 2.16 9.91 -13.74
CA GLN A 156 3.13 10.68 -14.54
C GLN A 156 3.44 12.05 -13.93
N HIS A 157 2.52 12.62 -13.15
CA HIS A 157 2.69 13.89 -12.45
C HIS A 157 3.24 13.72 -11.02
N GLU A 158 3.35 12.48 -10.53
CA GLU A 158 3.83 12.16 -9.19
C GLU A 158 5.36 12.20 -9.14
N LYS A 159 5.91 13.20 -8.43
CA LYS A 159 7.36 13.32 -8.26
C LYS A 159 7.90 12.22 -7.35
N GLY A 160 8.95 11.54 -7.79
CA GLY A 160 9.73 10.63 -6.95
C GLY A 160 9.36 9.16 -7.05
N VAL A 161 8.35 8.78 -7.84
CA VAL A 161 7.98 7.39 -8.12
C VAL A 161 8.03 7.13 -9.60
N ASP A 162 8.60 6.00 -9.99
CA ASP A 162 8.58 5.47 -11.36
C ASP A 162 7.70 4.21 -11.39
N TYR A 163 7.23 3.81 -12.58
CA TYR A 163 6.30 2.71 -12.72
C TYR A 163 6.45 2.01 -14.07
N GLU A 164 6.13 0.74 -14.11
CA GLU A 164 6.10 -0.06 -15.33
C GLU A 164 4.95 -1.07 -15.29
N LEU A 165 4.42 -1.44 -16.46
CA LEU A 165 3.40 -2.47 -16.57
C LEU A 165 3.98 -3.83 -16.15
N LEU A 166 3.34 -4.47 -15.17
CA LEU A 166 3.73 -5.80 -14.70
C LEU A 166 2.98 -6.88 -15.47
N TYR A 167 1.64 -6.75 -15.54
CA TYR A 167 0.76 -7.78 -16.10
C TYR A 167 -0.62 -7.18 -16.41
N THR A 168 -1.29 -7.71 -17.43
CA THR A 168 -2.71 -7.44 -17.71
C THR A 168 -3.52 -8.70 -17.39
N GLY A 169 -4.27 -8.65 -16.28
CA GLY A 169 -5.20 -9.71 -15.89
C GLY A 169 -6.62 -9.44 -16.35
N HIS A 170 -7.52 -10.39 -16.11
CA HIS A 170 -8.95 -10.20 -16.33
C HIS A 170 -9.77 -10.65 -15.12
N VAL A 171 -10.97 -10.08 -15.01
CA VAL A 171 -11.88 -10.36 -13.91
C VAL A 171 -12.50 -11.75 -14.10
N CYS A 172 -12.55 -12.48 -13.00
CA CYS A 172 -13.18 -13.79 -12.87
C CYS A 172 -14.12 -13.80 -11.67
N VAL A 173 -14.94 -14.83 -11.61
CA VAL A 173 -15.73 -15.21 -10.43
C VAL A 173 -15.08 -16.40 -9.77
N CYS A 174 -14.83 -16.30 -8.45
CA CYS A 174 -14.43 -17.43 -7.64
C CYS A 174 -15.68 -18.09 -7.02
N ALA A 175 -15.88 -19.37 -7.29
CA ALA A 175 -17.00 -20.15 -6.79
C ALA A 175 -16.53 -21.48 -6.19
N GLY A 176 -17.15 -21.89 -5.08
CA GLY A 176 -16.90 -23.16 -4.44
C GLY A 176 -17.67 -24.31 -5.12
N LYS A 177 -17.14 -25.53 -4.99
CA LYS A 177 -17.73 -26.74 -5.60
C LYS A 177 -19.19 -27.01 -5.21
N LYS A 178 -19.66 -26.44 -4.11
CA LYS A 178 -21.06 -26.54 -3.65
C LYS A 178 -22.00 -25.55 -4.34
N SER A 179 -21.47 -24.54 -5.07
CA SER A 179 -22.25 -23.55 -5.81
C SER A 179 -22.60 -24.05 -7.20
N SER A 180 -23.77 -23.65 -7.70
CA SER A 180 -24.21 -23.89 -9.09
C SER A 180 -23.29 -23.25 -10.13
N LEU A 181 -22.61 -22.15 -9.74
CA LEU A 181 -21.68 -21.42 -10.59
C LEU A 181 -20.42 -22.23 -10.92
N TYR A 182 -19.99 -23.13 -10.02
CA TYR A 182 -18.73 -23.86 -10.13
C TYR A 182 -18.52 -24.58 -11.48
N TYR A 183 -19.59 -25.06 -12.09
CA TYR A 183 -19.54 -25.90 -13.30
C TYR A 183 -19.71 -25.11 -14.60
N LYS A 184 -19.64 -23.79 -14.54
CA LYS A 184 -19.78 -22.90 -15.70
C LYS A 184 -18.43 -22.63 -16.36
N ASP A 185 -18.41 -22.54 -17.68
CA ASP A 185 -17.20 -22.17 -18.44
C ASP A 185 -16.92 -20.67 -18.42
N PHE A 186 -17.97 -19.86 -18.33
CA PHE A 186 -17.95 -18.41 -18.13
C PHE A 186 -19.22 -17.96 -17.40
N LEU A 187 -19.21 -16.75 -16.88
CA LEU A 187 -20.35 -16.15 -16.18
C LEU A 187 -20.63 -14.74 -16.69
N THR A 188 -21.90 -14.39 -16.71
CA THR A 188 -22.43 -13.08 -17.07
C THR A 188 -23.16 -12.48 -15.86
N PRO A 189 -23.48 -11.16 -15.85
CA PRO A 189 -24.23 -10.54 -14.76
C PRO A 189 -25.58 -11.21 -14.48
N ASP A 190 -26.28 -11.67 -15.52
CA ASP A 190 -27.60 -12.31 -15.39
C ASP A 190 -27.52 -13.61 -14.58
N GLU A 191 -26.44 -14.39 -14.75
CA GLU A 191 -26.22 -15.63 -14.01
C GLU A 191 -25.84 -15.44 -12.55
N LEU A 192 -25.45 -14.23 -12.17
CA LEU A 192 -25.11 -13.86 -10.79
C LEU A 192 -26.28 -13.25 -10.03
N SER A 193 -27.44 -12.98 -10.68
CA SER A 193 -28.54 -12.16 -10.13
C SER A 193 -29.13 -12.71 -8.83
N ASP A 194 -29.15 -14.03 -8.64
CA ASP A 194 -29.73 -14.70 -7.47
C ASP A 194 -28.68 -15.20 -6.46
N GLU A 195 -27.42 -14.97 -6.75
CA GLU A 195 -26.31 -15.47 -5.93
C GLU A 195 -25.83 -14.44 -4.91
N LYS A 196 -25.28 -14.90 -3.78
CA LYS A 196 -24.72 -14.04 -2.75
C LYS A 196 -23.25 -13.74 -3.02
N LEU A 197 -22.85 -12.51 -2.74
CA LEU A 197 -21.49 -11.99 -2.95
C LEU A 197 -20.81 -11.70 -1.62
N VAL A 198 -19.54 -12.06 -1.50
CA VAL A 198 -18.63 -11.54 -0.48
C VAL A 198 -17.63 -10.59 -1.13
N ILE A 199 -17.41 -9.44 -0.48
CA ILE A 199 -16.63 -8.33 -1.05
C ILE A 199 -15.36 -8.09 -0.22
N TYR A 200 -14.22 -7.97 -0.91
CA TYR A 200 -13.05 -7.37 -0.28
C TYR A 200 -13.28 -5.86 -0.11
N ASN A 201 -13.14 -5.37 1.13
CA ASN A 201 -13.47 -3.99 1.50
C ASN A 201 -12.37 -3.02 1.05
N SER A 202 -12.22 -2.81 -0.26
CA SER A 202 -11.39 -1.80 -0.91
C SER A 202 -12.25 -0.89 -1.77
N LYS A 203 -11.81 0.36 -1.97
CA LYS A 203 -12.53 1.33 -2.78
C LYS A 203 -12.76 0.85 -4.22
N GLY A 204 -11.72 0.30 -4.85
CA GLY A 204 -11.82 -0.25 -6.22
C GLY A 204 -12.77 -1.43 -6.30
N GLY A 205 -12.72 -2.36 -5.32
CA GLY A 205 -13.62 -3.50 -5.23
C GLY A 205 -15.08 -3.08 -5.07
N ILE A 206 -15.36 -2.14 -4.17
CA ILE A 206 -16.71 -1.63 -3.94
C ILE A 206 -17.26 -0.99 -5.23
N THR A 207 -16.50 -0.08 -5.86
CA THR A 207 -16.93 0.60 -7.10
C THR A 207 -17.19 -0.39 -8.24
N PHE A 208 -16.37 -1.44 -8.37
CA PHE A 208 -16.59 -2.49 -9.36
C PHE A 208 -17.88 -3.27 -9.07
N ASN A 209 -18.06 -3.69 -7.81
CA ASN A 209 -19.22 -4.49 -7.41
C ASN A 209 -20.54 -3.73 -7.61
N ASP A 210 -20.60 -2.44 -7.24
CA ASP A 210 -21.78 -1.57 -7.42
C ASP A 210 -22.26 -1.51 -8.87
N LYS A 211 -21.37 -1.75 -9.83
CA LYS A 211 -21.70 -1.75 -11.26
C LYS A 211 -22.44 -3.01 -11.71
N TYR A 212 -22.15 -4.16 -11.09
CA TYR A 212 -22.61 -5.47 -11.58
C TYR A 212 -23.48 -6.23 -10.62
N VAL A 213 -23.55 -5.83 -9.35
CA VAL A 213 -24.24 -6.56 -8.29
C VAL A 213 -25.10 -5.61 -7.46
N LYS A 214 -26.28 -6.06 -7.07
CA LYS A 214 -27.19 -5.30 -6.20
C LYS A 214 -26.76 -5.42 -4.74
N ASN A 215 -26.97 -4.37 -3.95
CA ASN A 215 -26.65 -4.36 -2.51
C ASN A 215 -27.29 -5.52 -1.73
N GLU A 216 -28.46 -5.98 -2.13
CA GLU A 216 -29.19 -7.11 -1.52
C GLU A 216 -28.48 -8.46 -1.67
N GLN A 217 -27.57 -8.58 -2.62
CA GLN A 217 -26.76 -9.77 -2.86
C GLN A 217 -25.54 -9.84 -1.95
N ILE A 218 -25.12 -8.71 -1.35
CA ILE A 218 -23.94 -8.66 -0.49
C ILE A 218 -24.24 -9.43 0.80
N LEU A 219 -23.52 -10.56 1.00
CA LEU A 219 -23.61 -11.35 2.21
C LEU A 219 -22.83 -10.67 3.35
N PHE A 220 -21.58 -10.28 3.07
CA PHE A 220 -20.74 -9.46 3.96
C PHE A 220 -19.55 -8.88 3.17
N SER A 221 -18.85 -7.91 3.80
CA SER A 221 -17.55 -7.41 3.35
C SER A 221 -16.47 -7.68 4.40
N SER A 222 -15.23 -7.93 3.95
CA SER A 222 -14.10 -8.20 4.85
C SER A 222 -12.78 -7.76 4.22
N ASN A 223 -11.82 -7.34 5.06
CA ASN A 223 -10.42 -7.17 4.66
C ASN A 223 -9.59 -8.46 4.86
N ASN A 224 -10.23 -9.57 5.19
CA ASN A 224 -9.58 -10.86 5.37
C ASN A 224 -10.00 -11.82 4.25
N ILE A 225 -9.08 -12.06 3.31
CA ILE A 225 -9.32 -12.93 2.15
C ILE A 225 -9.61 -14.39 2.56
N GLU A 226 -9.08 -14.87 3.70
CA GLU A 226 -9.32 -16.23 4.17
C GLU A 226 -10.75 -16.43 4.70
N VAL A 227 -11.34 -15.40 5.32
CA VAL A 227 -12.75 -15.42 5.73
C VAL A 227 -13.65 -15.45 4.50
N MET A 228 -13.32 -14.66 3.47
CA MET A 228 -14.06 -14.68 2.21
C MET A 228 -13.93 -16.04 1.51
N ARG A 229 -12.71 -16.57 1.41
CA ARG A 229 -12.44 -17.90 0.81
C ARG A 229 -13.22 -19.02 1.52
N SER A 230 -13.33 -18.97 2.86
CA SER A 230 -14.11 -19.94 3.61
C SER A 230 -15.60 -19.91 3.25
N ALA A 231 -16.19 -18.71 3.15
CA ALA A 231 -17.59 -18.56 2.74
C ALA A 231 -17.85 -19.07 1.30
N ILE A 232 -16.88 -18.87 0.39
CA ILE A 232 -16.94 -19.34 -0.99
C ILE A 232 -16.84 -20.88 -1.03
N LEU A 233 -15.89 -21.47 -0.31
CA LEU A 233 -15.72 -22.94 -0.20
C LEU A 233 -16.96 -23.63 0.35
N ASP A 234 -17.61 -23.03 1.33
CA ASP A 234 -18.85 -23.54 1.92
C ASP A 234 -20.08 -23.39 0.99
N GLY A 235 -19.91 -22.68 -0.14
CA GLY A 235 -20.97 -22.48 -1.14
C GLY A 235 -22.01 -21.43 -0.72
N HIS A 236 -21.66 -20.56 0.23
CA HIS A 236 -22.57 -19.51 0.70
C HIS A 236 -22.56 -18.27 -0.17
N ALA A 237 -21.48 -18.05 -0.95
CA ALA A 237 -21.30 -16.88 -1.79
C ALA A 237 -20.25 -17.13 -2.89
N PHE A 238 -20.20 -16.19 -3.82
CA PHE A 238 -19.07 -16.02 -4.75
C PHE A 238 -18.29 -14.72 -4.43
N SER A 239 -17.16 -14.53 -5.09
CA SER A 239 -16.44 -13.25 -5.10
C SER A 239 -15.86 -12.96 -6.48
N PHE A 240 -15.76 -11.69 -6.85
CA PHE A 240 -14.94 -11.28 -7.97
C PHE A 240 -13.46 -11.33 -7.58
N VAL A 241 -12.67 -11.92 -8.45
CA VAL A 241 -11.23 -12.10 -8.33
C VAL A 241 -10.57 -11.86 -9.68
N PHE A 242 -9.26 -11.91 -9.74
CA PHE A 242 -8.55 -11.94 -11.04
C PHE A 242 -8.15 -13.36 -11.39
N ASN A 243 -7.93 -13.63 -12.67
CA ASN A 243 -7.57 -14.94 -13.21
C ASN A 243 -6.39 -15.63 -12.52
N PHE A 244 -5.53 -14.86 -11.86
CA PHE A 244 -4.34 -15.36 -11.15
C PHE A 244 -4.49 -15.43 -9.62
N THR A 245 -5.54 -14.83 -9.01
CA THR A 245 -5.62 -14.58 -7.54
C THR A 245 -5.42 -15.85 -6.70
N PHE A 246 -6.00 -16.98 -7.10
CA PHE A 246 -5.88 -18.27 -6.41
C PHE A 246 -5.19 -19.35 -7.23
N LYS A 247 -4.48 -18.99 -8.30
CA LYS A 247 -3.95 -19.91 -9.30
C LYS A 247 -3.19 -21.11 -8.71
N ASN A 248 -2.33 -20.87 -7.74
CA ASN A 248 -1.52 -21.88 -7.08
C ASN A 248 -2.08 -22.32 -5.73
N ASN A 249 -3.28 -21.86 -5.36
CA ASN A 249 -3.90 -22.26 -4.11
C ASN A 249 -4.31 -23.75 -4.13
N ALA A 250 -4.13 -24.43 -2.99
CA ALA A 250 -4.46 -25.85 -2.86
C ALA A 250 -5.93 -26.15 -3.18
N ASP A 251 -6.85 -25.24 -2.86
CA ASP A 251 -8.28 -25.46 -3.12
C ASP A 251 -8.62 -25.42 -4.61
N VAL A 252 -7.93 -24.59 -5.41
CA VAL A 252 -8.07 -24.58 -6.88
C VAL A 252 -7.46 -25.86 -7.46
N ARG A 253 -6.24 -26.24 -7.04
CA ARG A 253 -5.57 -27.45 -7.49
C ARG A 253 -6.34 -28.74 -7.14
N ASN A 254 -7.01 -28.76 -5.99
CA ASN A 254 -7.83 -29.89 -5.54
C ASN A 254 -9.28 -29.82 -6.04
N SER A 255 -9.59 -28.89 -6.95
CA SER A 255 -10.95 -28.72 -7.53
C SER A 255 -12.04 -28.45 -6.47
N ASN A 256 -11.70 -27.73 -5.40
CA ASN A 256 -12.65 -27.23 -4.39
C ASN A 256 -13.16 -25.82 -4.75
N LEU A 257 -12.35 -25.05 -5.49
CA LEU A 257 -12.66 -23.73 -6.02
C LEU A 257 -12.49 -23.73 -7.54
N ALA A 258 -13.36 -22.99 -8.24
CA ALA A 258 -13.23 -22.65 -9.65
C ALA A 258 -13.02 -21.15 -9.81
N ILE A 259 -12.16 -20.79 -10.75
CA ILE A 259 -11.92 -19.41 -11.18
C ILE A 259 -12.49 -19.31 -12.60
N ILE A 260 -13.63 -18.65 -12.73
CA ILE A 260 -14.48 -18.69 -13.90
C ILE A 260 -14.46 -17.30 -14.56
N PRO A 261 -14.12 -17.17 -15.85
CA PRO A 261 -14.13 -15.88 -16.54
C PRO A 261 -15.46 -15.17 -16.43
N PHE A 262 -15.42 -13.86 -16.10
CA PHE A 262 -16.58 -12.99 -16.08
C PHE A 262 -16.63 -12.12 -17.33
N MET A 263 -17.74 -12.15 -18.06
CA MET A 263 -17.90 -11.52 -19.37
C MET A 263 -19.05 -10.50 -19.38
N GLN A 264 -18.79 -9.30 -20.00
CA GLN A 264 -19.85 -8.31 -20.22
C GLN A 264 -19.50 -7.25 -21.30
N PRO A 265 -19.88 -7.43 -22.57
CA PRO A 265 -20.08 -8.70 -23.25
C PRO A 265 -18.78 -9.49 -23.40
N ASP A 266 -17.62 -8.78 -23.29
CA ASP A 266 -16.27 -9.34 -23.38
C ASP A 266 -15.63 -9.46 -21.99
N LEU A 267 -14.42 -10.00 -21.93
CA LEU A 267 -13.60 -10.04 -20.72
C LEU A 267 -13.29 -8.61 -20.23
N ILE A 268 -13.33 -8.43 -18.92
CA ILE A 268 -12.97 -7.16 -18.28
C ILE A 268 -11.51 -7.25 -17.84
N TYR A 269 -10.65 -6.49 -18.50
CA TYR A 269 -9.23 -6.46 -18.22
C TYR A 269 -8.86 -5.43 -17.17
N GLN A 270 -7.77 -5.70 -16.44
CA GLN A 270 -7.17 -4.83 -15.44
C GLN A 270 -5.66 -4.90 -15.53
N ASP A 271 -5.02 -3.73 -15.64
CA ASP A 271 -3.58 -3.62 -15.62
C ASP A 271 -3.06 -3.57 -14.18
N PHE A 272 -1.98 -4.32 -13.96
CA PHE A 272 -1.20 -4.36 -12.72
C PHE A 272 0.16 -3.76 -12.98
N TRP A 273 0.59 -2.88 -12.10
CA TRP A 273 1.77 -2.08 -12.25
C TRP A 273 2.79 -2.34 -11.15
N THR A 274 4.05 -2.25 -11.51
CA THR A 274 5.16 -2.17 -10.56
C THR A 274 5.48 -0.70 -10.34
N LEU A 275 5.61 -0.29 -9.06
CA LEU A 275 6.01 1.04 -8.65
C LEU A 275 7.32 0.95 -7.89
N TYR A 276 8.21 1.94 -8.05
CA TYR A 276 9.48 2.01 -7.35
C TYR A 276 9.99 3.45 -7.23
N PRO A 277 10.90 3.74 -6.26
CA PRO A 277 11.43 5.10 -6.09
C PRO A 277 12.27 5.53 -7.30
N LEU A 278 11.90 6.63 -7.96
CA LEU A 278 12.62 7.18 -9.13
C LEU A 278 14.10 7.47 -8.80
N THR A 279 14.40 7.96 -7.60
CA THR A 279 15.75 8.38 -7.21
C THR A 279 16.73 7.23 -6.98
N LYS A 280 16.22 6.06 -6.58
CA LYS A 280 17.04 4.85 -6.28
C LYS A 280 16.92 3.80 -7.38
N GLY A 281 15.83 3.83 -8.16
CA GLY A 281 15.48 2.71 -9.04
C GLY A 281 15.20 1.43 -8.26
N LEU A 282 15.07 0.31 -8.97
CA LEU A 282 14.99 -1.02 -8.37
C LEU A 282 16.39 -1.54 -8.05
N SER A 283 16.62 -2.04 -6.82
CA SER A 283 17.81 -2.80 -6.48
C SER A 283 17.87 -4.11 -7.29
N THR A 284 19.01 -4.80 -7.26
CA THR A 284 19.14 -6.11 -7.93
C THR A 284 18.12 -7.09 -7.40
N GLU A 285 17.96 -7.16 -6.08
CA GLU A 285 17.01 -8.05 -5.41
C GLU A 285 15.55 -7.68 -5.78
N ALA A 286 15.21 -6.39 -5.83
CA ALA A 286 13.88 -5.94 -6.21
C ALA A 286 13.56 -6.27 -7.68
N LYS A 287 14.53 -6.15 -8.59
CA LYS A 287 14.38 -6.56 -10.00
C LYS A 287 14.13 -8.06 -10.12
N GLU A 288 14.96 -8.86 -9.46
CA GLU A 288 14.82 -10.33 -9.48
C GLU A 288 13.48 -10.76 -8.86
N PHE A 289 13.07 -10.15 -7.75
CA PHE A 289 11.77 -10.42 -7.14
C PHE A 289 10.62 -10.12 -8.11
N LYS A 290 10.64 -8.96 -8.76
CA LYS A 290 9.68 -8.58 -9.79
C LYS A 290 9.62 -9.61 -10.93
N GLU A 291 10.79 -10.05 -11.43
CA GLU A 291 10.83 -11.05 -12.50
C GLU A 291 10.24 -12.39 -12.07
N LYS A 292 10.37 -12.81 -10.79
CA LYS A 292 9.68 -14.01 -10.29
C LYS A 292 8.16 -13.82 -10.27
N VAL A 293 7.68 -12.63 -9.83
CA VAL A 293 6.25 -12.31 -9.86
C VAL A 293 5.71 -12.36 -11.30
N LYS A 294 6.39 -11.69 -12.23
CA LYS A 294 6.02 -11.67 -13.65
C LYS A 294 5.98 -13.07 -14.26
N PHE A 295 7.02 -13.86 -14.03
CA PHE A 295 7.09 -15.25 -14.50
C PHE A 295 5.88 -16.07 -14.05
N LEU A 296 5.44 -15.94 -12.80
CA LEU A 296 4.28 -16.68 -12.28
C LEU A 296 2.95 -16.16 -12.84
N LEU A 297 2.85 -14.87 -13.15
CA LEU A 297 1.67 -14.29 -13.77
C LEU A 297 1.52 -14.72 -15.25
N ASP A 298 2.64 -14.87 -15.97
CA ASP A 298 2.68 -15.24 -17.39
C ASP A 298 2.46 -16.74 -17.65
N GLN A 299 2.56 -17.61 -16.65
CA GLN A 299 2.24 -19.04 -16.74
C GLN A 299 0.73 -19.28 -16.89
#